data_e06e9923f6bb15474e22d8d8f7cfb1a4
#
_entry.id   e06e9923f6bb15474e22d8d8f7cfb1a4
#
_cell.length_a   1.000
_cell.length_b   1.000
_cell.length_c   1.000
_cell.angle_alpha   90.00
_cell.angle_beta   90.00
_cell.angle_gamma   90.00
#
_symmetry.space_group_name_H-M   'P 1'
#
loop_
_entity.id
_entity.type
_entity.pdbx_description
1 polymer ?
#
loop_
_entity_poly.entity_id
_entity_poly.type
_entity_poly.pdbx_seq_one_letter_code
_entity_poly.pdbx_strand_id
1 'polypeptide(L)'
;LTQAFVFVLYWFCGRVFAGFTAPPPAITIFYLVRSVLGGLAVVAAQLLFSMVIRSFALPVFLGLAGGVSGMLLASRGYWYVWPYCLMQRGMNANQSSDMLADSYLGFALACVGWLALILLAVQLLLSHQDVKVR
;
A
#
# COMPACT_ATOMS: atom_id res chain seq x y z
N LEU A 1 0.12 12.44 4.18
CA LEU A 1 0.78 13.73 3.95
C LEU A 1 1.86 13.63 2.87
N THR A 2 2.83 12.72 2.98
CA THR A 2 3.94 12.57 2.02
C THR A 2 3.46 12.27 0.60
N GLN A 3 2.51 11.35 0.43
CA GLN A 3 1.95 11.02 -0.89
C GLN A 3 1.22 12.21 -1.52
N ALA A 4 0.45 12.97 -0.73
CA ALA A 4 -0.23 14.16 -1.22
C ALA A 4 0.78 15.23 -1.64
N PHE A 5 1.86 15.41 -0.88
CA PHE A 5 2.93 16.35 -1.19
C PHE A 5 3.67 15.98 -2.49
N VAL A 6 4.08 14.72 -2.63
CA VAL A 6 4.72 14.21 -3.86
C VAL A 6 3.80 14.40 -5.06
N PHE A 7 2.50 14.20 -4.86
CA PHE A 7 1.52 14.38 -5.92
C PHE A 7 1.36 15.84 -6.35
N VAL A 8 1.28 16.77 -5.39
CA VAL A 8 1.22 18.20 -5.67
C VAL A 8 2.49 18.66 -6.40
N LEU A 9 3.67 18.18 -5.96
CA LEU A 9 4.94 18.42 -6.64
C LEU A 9 4.93 17.90 -8.08
N TYR A 10 4.49 16.67 -8.29
CA TYR A 10 4.41 16.08 -9.62
C TYR A 10 3.46 16.88 -10.55
N TRP A 11 2.30 17.28 -10.05
CA TRP A 11 1.35 18.09 -10.80
C TRP A 11 1.90 19.47 -11.14
N PHE A 12 2.55 20.12 -10.17
CA PHE A 12 3.14 21.44 -10.34
C PHE A 12 4.31 21.38 -11.32
N CYS A 13 5.26 20.47 -11.12
CA CYS A 13 6.40 20.30 -12.02
C CYS A 13 5.98 19.89 -13.44
N GLY A 14 5.01 19.00 -13.57
CA GLY A 14 4.49 18.60 -14.87
C GLY A 14 3.87 19.74 -15.65
N ARG A 15 3.17 20.65 -14.97
CA ARG A 15 2.51 21.80 -15.60
C ARG A 15 3.47 22.93 -15.94
N VAL A 16 4.47 23.17 -15.07
CA VAL A 16 5.39 24.33 -15.23
C VAL A 16 6.56 23.99 -16.15
N PHE A 17 7.15 22.81 -16.00
CA PHE A 17 8.41 22.47 -16.69
C PHE A 17 8.25 21.55 -17.89
N ALA A 18 7.27 20.66 -17.90
CA ALA A 18 7.16 19.61 -18.91
C ALA A 18 6.03 19.82 -19.92
N GLY A 19 5.17 20.82 -19.73
CA GLY A 19 4.03 21.07 -20.64
C GLY A 19 3.04 19.92 -20.75
N PHE A 20 3.04 18.99 -19.79
CA PHE A 20 2.12 17.87 -19.77
C PHE A 20 0.67 18.37 -19.59
N THR A 21 -0.24 17.81 -20.37
CA THR A 21 -1.66 17.89 -20.07
C THR A 21 -1.89 17.09 -18.78
N ALA A 22 -1.89 17.79 -17.65
CA ALA A 22 -2.11 17.17 -16.36
C ALA A 22 -3.46 16.45 -16.37
N PRO A 23 -3.54 15.21 -15.88
CA PRO A 23 -4.81 14.51 -15.77
C PRO A 23 -5.77 15.31 -14.90
N PRO A 24 -7.09 15.22 -15.15
CA PRO A 24 -8.08 15.97 -14.39
C PRO A 24 -7.92 15.67 -12.89
N PRO A 25 -8.01 16.69 -12.02
CA PRO A 25 -7.73 16.53 -10.58
C PRO A 25 -8.63 15.49 -9.89
N ALA A 26 -9.83 15.28 -10.41
CA ALA A 26 -10.76 14.28 -9.89
C ALA A 26 -10.23 12.83 -10.00
N ILE A 27 -9.67 12.47 -11.15
CA ILE A 27 -9.09 11.12 -11.38
C ILE A 27 -7.89 10.90 -10.44
N THR A 28 -7.13 11.93 -10.24
CA THR A 28 -5.95 11.91 -9.41
C THR A 28 -6.26 11.75 -7.92
N ILE A 29 -7.25 12.49 -7.42
CA ILE A 29 -7.74 12.33 -6.04
C ILE A 29 -8.26 10.90 -5.84
N PHE A 30 -8.94 10.35 -6.83
CA PHE A 30 -9.44 8.99 -6.79
C PHE A 30 -8.31 7.96 -6.64
N TYR A 31 -7.24 8.05 -7.44
CA TYR A 31 -6.07 7.19 -7.31
C TYR A 31 -5.33 7.41 -5.98
N LEU A 32 -5.29 8.63 -5.47
CA LEU A 32 -4.71 8.95 -4.17
C LEU A 32 -5.46 8.22 -3.04
N VAL A 33 -6.78 8.30 -3.02
CA VAL A 33 -7.60 7.61 -2.01
C VAL A 33 -7.40 6.10 -2.06
N ARG A 34 -7.40 5.53 -3.26
CA ARG A 34 -7.14 4.09 -3.46
C ARG A 34 -5.74 3.69 -3.00
N SER A 35 -4.73 4.50 -3.28
CA SER A 35 -3.35 4.24 -2.84
C SER A 35 -3.21 4.30 -1.33
N VAL A 36 -3.93 5.20 -0.67
CA VAL A 36 -3.97 5.28 0.80
C VAL A 36 -4.60 4.02 1.39
N LEU A 37 -5.72 3.56 0.83
CA LEU A 37 -6.37 2.32 1.27
C LEU A 37 -5.44 1.09 1.13
N GLY A 38 -4.79 0.94 -0.02
CA GLY A 38 -3.79 -0.11 -0.21
C GLY A 38 -2.56 0.06 0.69
N GLY A 39 -2.14 1.31 0.94
CA GLY A 39 -1.03 1.65 1.81
C GLY A 39 -1.28 1.32 3.28
N LEU A 40 -2.53 1.37 3.76
CA LEU A 40 -2.87 0.98 5.13
C LEU A 40 -2.51 -0.48 5.42
N ALA A 41 -2.75 -1.38 4.48
CA ALA A 41 -2.36 -2.79 4.62
C ALA A 41 -0.83 -2.95 4.72
N VAL A 42 -0.07 -2.17 3.94
CA VAL A 42 1.40 -2.16 4.00
C VAL A 42 1.90 -1.63 5.35
N VAL A 43 1.34 -0.50 5.82
CA VAL A 43 1.70 0.09 7.12
C VAL A 43 1.40 -0.89 8.25
N ALA A 44 0.25 -1.54 8.24
CA ALA A 44 -0.12 -2.54 9.23
C ALA A 44 0.85 -3.73 9.24
N ALA A 45 1.26 -4.23 8.06
CA ALA A 45 2.25 -5.29 7.93
C ALA A 45 3.63 -4.86 8.49
N GLN A 46 4.06 -3.64 8.18
CA GLN A 46 5.33 -3.11 8.70
C GLN A 46 5.31 -2.93 10.22
N LEU A 47 4.20 -2.47 10.79
CA LEU A 47 4.03 -2.38 12.23
C LEU A 47 4.10 -3.76 12.88
N LEU A 48 3.43 -4.76 12.31
CA LEU A 48 3.51 -6.14 12.80
C LEU A 48 4.97 -6.65 12.80
N PHE A 49 5.72 -6.45 11.72
CA PHE A 49 7.12 -6.86 11.65
C PHE A 49 7.98 -6.13 12.68
N SER A 50 7.79 -4.82 12.89
CA SER A 50 8.54 -4.06 13.90
C SER A 50 8.18 -4.45 15.34
N MET A 51 7.00 -4.98 15.60
CA MET A 51 6.64 -5.51 16.92
C MET A 51 7.27 -6.88 17.20
N VAL A 52 7.39 -7.72 16.17
CA VAL A 52 7.94 -9.08 16.30
C VAL A 52 9.46 -9.09 16.29
N ILE A 53 10.06 -8.22 15.50
CA ILE A 53 11.49 -8.21 15.23
C ILE A 53 12.16 -7.10 16.06
N ARG A 54 13.03 -7.47 16.96
CA ARG A 54 13.76 -6.52 17.82
C ARG A 54 14.84 -5.70 17.11
N SER A 55 15.19 -6.04 15.88
CA SER A 55 16.18 -5.32 15.07
C SER A 55 15.49 -4.26 14.21
N PHE A 56 16.07 -3.06 14.13
CA PHE A 56 15.57 -2.00 13.24
C PHE A 56 15.83 -2.31 11.75
N ALA A 57 16.96 -2.91 11.43
CA ALA A 57 17.38 -3.14 10.04
C ALA A 57 16.51 -4.17 9.32
N LEU A 58 16.05 -5.20 10.02
CA LEU A 58 15.32 -6.31 9.41
C LEU A 58 13.91 -5.91 8.92
N PRO A 59 13.08 -5.19 9.69
CA PRO A 59 11.80 -4.66 9.19
C PRO A 59 11.97 -3.75 7.99
N VAL A 60 13.00 -2.90 7.96
CA VAL A 60 13.30 -2.03 6.82
C VAL A 60 13.65 -2.85 5.57
N PHE A 61 14.50 -3.87 5.73
CA PHE A 61 14.85 -4.78 4.64
C PHE A 61 13.61 -5.53 4.11
N LEU A 62 12.76 -6.04 5.02
CA LEU A 62 11.50 -6.70 4.64
C LEU A 62 10.55 -5.75 3.92
N GLY A 63 10.52 -4.48 4.30
CA GLY A 63 9.75 -3.44 3.61
C GLY A 63 10.22 -3.21 2.17
N LEU A 64 11.53 -3.10 1.98
CA LEU A 64 12.13 -2.95 0.65
C LEU A 64 11.89 -4.20 -0.20
N ALA A 65 12.20 -5.38 0.33
CA ALA A 65 11.96 -6.65 -0.36
C ALA A 65 10.47 -6.85 -0.69
N GLY A 66 9.59 -6.48 0.25
CA GLY A 66 8.15 -6.49 0.08
C GLY A 66 7.69 -5.57 -1.05
N GLY A 67 8.24 -4.35 -1.12
CA GLY A 67 7.95 -3.40 -2.19
C GLY A 67 8.36 -3.90 -3.57
N VAL A 68 9.59 -4.43 -3.69
CA VAL A 68 10.10 -4.98 -4.95
C VAL A 68 9.31 -6.23 -5.37
N SER A 69 9.08 -7.17 -4.45
CA SER A 69 8.27 -8.36 -4.73
C SER A 69 6.82 -8.00 -5.05
N GLY A 70 6.26 -6.98 -4.40
CA GLY A 70 4.94 -6.45 -4.69
C GLY A 70 4.82 -5.94 -6.13
N MET A 71 5.83 -5.24 -6.63
CA MET A 71 5.89 -4.77 -8.01
C MET A 71 5.88 -5.94 -9.00
N LEU A 72 6.69 -6.96 -8.75
CA LEU A 72 6.78 -8.14 -9.60
C LEU A 72 5.48 -8.95 -9.62
N LEU A 73 4.85 -9.14 -8.46
CA LEU A 73 3.58 -9.87 -8.35
C LEU A 73 2.41 -9.09 -8.95
N ALA A 74 2.37 -7.78 -8.75
CA ALA A 74 1.34 -6.91 -9.33
C ALA A 74 1.38 -6.94 -10.87
N SER A 75 2.58 -6.93 -11.48
CA SER A 75 2.75 -7.01 -12.94
C SER A 75 2.31 -8.36 -13.52
N ARG A 76 2.33 -9.43 -12.71
CA ARG A 76 1.87 -10.78 -13.10
C ARG A 76 0.39 -11.05 -12.80
N GLY A 77 -0.34 -10.08 -12.28
CA GLY A 77 -1.76 -10.23 -11.97
C GLY A 77 -2.09 -10.82 -10.60
N TYR A 78 -1.10 -11.23 -9.80
CA TYR A 78 -1.29 -11.81 -8.46
C TYR A 78 -1.38 -10.75 -7.35
N TRP A 79 -2.07 -9.65 -7.61
CA TRP A 79 -2.10 -8.46 -6.76
C TRP A 79 -2.80 -8.66 -5.40
N TYR A 80 -3.68 -9.64 -5.29
CA TYR A 80 -4.45 -9.93 -4.06
C TYR A 80 -3.69 -10.79 -3.04
N VAL A 81 -2.62 -11.46 -3.46
CA VAL A 81 -1.87 -12.41 -2.62
C VAL A 81 -0.95 -11.69 -1.63
N TRP A 82 -0.49 -10.47 -1.97
CA TRP A 82 0.54 -9.80 -1.22
C TRP A 82 0.15 -8.35 -0.87
N PRO A 83 0.19 -7.92 0.43
CA PRO A 83 -0.28 -6.60 0.85
C PRO A 83 0.45 -5.45 0.15
N TYR A 84 1.73 -5.61 -0.17
CA TYR A 84 2.52 -4.58 -0.88
C TYR A 84 2.06 -4.34 -2.32
N CYS A 85 1.38 -5.31 -2.94
CA CYS A 85 0.80 -5.14 -4.27
C CYS A 85 -0.41 -4.20 -4.26
N LEU A 86 -1.15 -4.16 -3.15
CA LEU A 86 -2.39 -3.38 -3.04
C LEU A 86 -2.13 -1.87 -3.19
N MET A 87 -1.05 -1.38 -2.59
CA MET A 87 -0.68 0.03 -2.73
C MET A 87 -0.39 0.39 -4.19
N GLN A 88 0.40 -0.42 -4.89
CA GLN A 88 0.76 -0.18 -6.29
C GLN A 88 -0.44 -0.29 -7.22
N ARG A 89 -1.30 -1.29 -6.97
CA ARG A 89 -2.55 -1.45 -7.71
C ARG A 89 -3.51 -0.28 -7.49
N GLY A 90 -3.59 0.21 -6.25
CA GLY A 90 -4.37 1.41 -5.90
C GLY A 90 -3.90 2.66 -6.64
N MET A 91 -2.58 2.85 -6.75
CA MET A 91 -1.98 3.99 -7.47
C MET A 91 -2.15 3.90 -8.99
N ASN A 92 -2.53 2.76 -9.53
CA ASN A 92 -2.52 2.48 -10.98
C ASN A 92 -1.16 2.80 -11.64
N ALA A 93 -0.08 2.47 -10.94
CA ALA A 93 1.27 2.86 -11.32
C ALA A 93 1.66 2.25 -12.67
N ASN A 94 2.20 3.10 -13.56
CA ASN A 94 2.71 2.72 -14.89
C ASN A 94 1.67 2.09 -15.83
N GLN A 95 0.39 2.41 -15.66
CA GLN A 95 -0.68 1.89 -16.53
C GLN A 95 -1.44 3.03 -17.21
N SER A 96 -1.72 2.87 -18.49
CA SER A 96 -2.49 3.83 -19.28
C SER A 96 -4.01 3.68 -19.09
N SER A 97 -4.47 2.50 -18.66
CA SER A 97 -5.87 2.18 -18.37
C SER A 97 -6.07 1.87 -16.90
N ASP A 98 -7.27 2.09 -16.37
CA ASP A 98 -7.57 1.74 -14.98
C ASP A 98 -7.67 0.22 -14.83
N MET A 99 -6.67 -0.37 -14.19
CA MET A 99 -6.59 -1.82 -13.98
C MET A 99 -7.62 -2.36 -12.98
N LEU A 100 -8.34 -1.49 -12.29
CA LEU A 100 -9.37 -1.86 -11.31
C LEU A 100 -10.79 -1.58 -11.80
N ALA A 101 -10.96 -1.11 -13.04
CA ALA A 101 -12.27 -0.74 -13.58
C ALA A 101 -13.34 -1.84 -13.39
N ASP A 102 -12.93 -3.12 -13.51
CA ASP A 102 -13.83 -4.26 -13.39
C ASP A 102 -13.83 -4.93 -12.00
N SER A 103 -13.01 -4.47 -11.05
CA SER A 103 -12.82 -5.18 -9.77
C SER A 103 -12.59 -4.28 -8.55
N TYR A 104 -13.24 -3.12 -8.48
CA TYR A 104 -13.15 -2.22 -7.31
C TYR A 104 -13.55 -2.91 -6.00
N LEU A 105 -14.60 -3.70 -6.05
CA LEU A 105 -15.10 -4.45 -4.89
C LEU A 105 -14.08 -5.50 -4.44
N GLY A 106 -13.46 -6.22 -5.38
CA GLY A 106 -12.39 -7.18 -5.10
C GLY A 106 -11.18 -6.52 -4.44
N PHE A 107 -10.80 -5.33 -4.91
CA PHE A 107 -9.72 -4.54 -4.31
C PHE A 107 -10.05 -4.11 -2.88
N ALA A 108 -11.26 -3.59 -2.64
CA ALA A 108 -11.70 -3.18 -1.31
C ALA A 108 -11.74 -4.37 -0.35
N LEU A 109 -12.27 -5.51 -0.77
CA LEU A 109 -12.29 -6.76 0.01
C LEU A 109 -10.87 -7.25 0.32
N ALA A 110 -9.95 -7.19 -0.62
CA ALA A 110 -8.56 -7.57 -0.38
C ALA A 110 -7.88 -6.63 0.64
N CYS A 111 -8.11 -5.31 0.56
CA CYS A 111 -7.58 -4.35 1.53
C CYS A 111 -8.13 -4.61 2.95
N VAL A 112 -9.44 -4.80 3.08
CA VAL A 112 -10.09 -5.09 4.37
C VAL A 112 -9.66 -6.45 4.89
N GLY A 113 -9.58 -7.46 4.04
CA GLY A 113 -9.14 -8.82 4.41
C GLY A 113 -7.72 -8.83 4.96
N TRP A 114 -6.78 -8.19 4.29
CA TRP A 114 -5.40 -8.07 4.77
C TRP A 114 -5.31 -7.28 6.09
N LEU A 115 -6.04 -6.17 6.23
CA LEU A 115 -6.08 -5.40 7.47
C LEU A 115 -6.63 -6.22 8.62
N ALA A 116 -7.75 -6.93 8.41
CA ALA A 116 -8.35 -7.78 9.43
C ALA A 116 -7.40 -8.91 9.85
N LEU A 117 -6.74 -9.56 8.89
CA LEU A 117 -5.79 -10.64 9.14
C LEU A 117 -4.59 -10.16 9.96
N ILE A 118 -4.03 -8.99 9.62
CA ILE A 118 -2.90 -8.40 10.35
C ILE A 118 -3.32 -7.97 11.75
N LEU A 119 -4.49 -7.34 11.91
CA LEU A 119 -5.00 -6.94 13.22
C LEU A 119 -5.26 -8.14 14.13
N LEU A 120 -5.80 -9.23 13.61
CA LEU A 120 -5.93 -10.49 14.33
C LEU A 120 -4.56 -11.04 14.77
N ALA A 121 -3.56 -11.01 13.89
CA ALA A 121 -2.21 -11.43 14.25
C ALA A 121 -1.62 -10.58 15.38
N VAL A 122 -1.81 -9.25 15.33
CA VAL A 122 -1.39 -8.32 16.38
C VAL A 122 -2.10 -8.63 17.70
N GLN A 123 -3.42 -8.85 17.70
CA GLN A 123 -4.18 -9.19 18.89
C GLN A 123 -3.70 -10.50 19.52
N LEU A 124 -3.46 -11.52 18.71
CA LEU A 124 -2.94 -12.81 19.19
C LEU A 124 -1.55 -12.66 19.81
N LEU A 125 -0.67 -11.86 19.20
CA LEU A 125 0.66 -11.60 19.75
C LEU A 125 0.60 -10.88 21.09
N LEU A 126 -0.24 -9.86 21.22
CA LEU A 126 -0.41 -9.09 22.45
C LEU A 126 -1.02 -9.96 23.55
N SER A 127 -2.03 -10.76 23.25
CA SER A 127 -2.65 -11.64 24.25
C SER A 127 -1.69 -12.69 24.80
N HIS A 128 -0.74 -13.17 23.99
CA HIS A 128 0.31 -14.10 24.44
C HIS A 128 1.39 -13.42 25.28
N GLN A 129 1.62 -12.13 25.10
CA GLN A 129 2.60 -11.38 25.91
C GLN A 129 2.03 -11.03 27.31
N ASP A 130 0.75 -10.67 27.40
CA ASP A 130 0.11 -10.35 28.68
C ASP A 130 0.03 -11.54 29.64
N VAL A 131 -0.01 -12.77 29.12
CA VAL A 131 -0.01 -14.00 29.94
C VAL A 131 1.37 -14.27 30.59
N LYS A 132 2.46 -13.73 30.05
CA LYS A 132 3.81 -13.92 30.59
C LYS A 132 4.22 -12.91 31.68
N VAL A 133 3.43 -11.88 31.91
CA VAL A 133 3.68 -10.82 32.92
C VAL A 133 2.91 -11.08 34.22
N ARG A 134 2.09 -12.11 34.29
CA ARG A 134 1.44 -12.63 35.50
C ARG A 134 2.14 -13.90 35.98
#